data_ec6d9e4e63b52c1a600a519fdf500d08
#
_entry.id   ec6d9e4e63b52c1a600a519fdf500d08
#
_cell.length_a   1.000
_cell.length_b   1.000
_cell.length_c   1.000
_cell.angle_alpha   90.00
_cell.angle_beta   90.00
_cell.angle_gamma   90.00
#
_symmetry.space_group_name_H-M   'P 1'
#
loop_
_entity.id
_entity.type
_entity.pdbx_description
1 polymer ?
#
loop_
_entity_poly.entity_id
_entity_poly.type
_entity_poly.pdbx_seq_one_letter_code
_entity_poly.pdbx_strand_id
1 'polypeptide(L)'
;MYVKIRILFLLIIPNALLGQNYFDYYNGINNAKILSGKNTIEKSLKNYYLTFEKFDFVFARDCYNAIELSATAKDSVKLEYFIKRGLKQGITFNQILKIKNITEFQNSIFFQKILKEKDSLEKVYKNSINWKLRNEIIEMFEQDQKMRAKYYNAFLFKRRKIGREWESLNKQQVERLVEITKKYGFPGEKLIGIDTNEMHSKINNSNLSAGMPIIIFIHHYSQPNKSFSSLLLKEIKMGNIYNEHFATISDFEAKFGKNKFDNYGYFAFKHFPKHVNKKEIDKKREKISLLTINQFKKINKNTLITKFWKRLY
;
A
#
# COMPACT_ATOMS: atom_id res chain seq x y z
N MET A 1 -29.43 -52.13 33.37
CA MET A 1 -28.10 -51.46 33.33
C MET A 1 -28.16 -50.32 32.30
N TYR A 2 -28.46 -49.08 32.79
CA TYR A 2 -28.63 -47.90 31.90
C TYR A 2 -27.30 -47.21 31.74
N VAL A 3 -26.74 -47.19 30.52
CA VAL A 3 -25.53 -46.47 30.17
C VAL A 3 -25.92 -44.98 29.95
N LYS A 4 -25.53 -44.09 30.88
CA LYS A 4 -25.66 -42.65 30.72
C LYS A 4 -24.57 -42.14 29.74
N ILE A 5 -24.96 -41.88 28.51
CA ILE A 5 -24.11 -41.18 27.55
C ILE A 5 -24.05 -39.71 27.99
N ARG A 6 -22.91 -39.30 28.55
CA ARG A 6 -22.59 -37.87 28.74
C ARG A 6 -22.15 -37.28 27.41
N ILE A 7 -23.06 -36.54 26.77
CA ILE A 7 -22.70 -35.73 25.59
C ILE A 7 -21.91 -34.54 26.14
N LEU A 8 -20.59 -34.55 25.91
CA LEU A 8 -19.71 -33.43 26.15
C LEU A 8 -19.95 -32.41 25.06
N PHE A 9 -20.76 -31.39 25.31
CA PHE A 9 -20.86 -30.20 24.45
C PHE A 9 -19.51 -29.47 24.52
N LEU A 10 -18.60 -29.74 23.58
CA LEU A 10 -17.50 -28.88 23.27
C LEU A 10 -18.09 -27.56 22.75
N LEU A 11 -18.21 -26.59 23.65
CA LEU A 11 -18.40 -25.18 23.28
C LEU A 11 -17.18 -24.78 22.43
N ILE A 12 -17.30 -24.98 21.12
CA ILE A 12 -16.47 -24.28 20.13
C ILE A 12 -16.90 -22.79 20.30
N ILE A 13 -16.23 -22.10 21.20
CA ILE A 13 -16.23 -20.64 21.21
C ILE A 13 -15.71 -20.28 19.82
N PRO A 14 -16.53 -19.70 18.91
CA PRO A 14 -15.96 -19.09 17.74
C PRO A 14 -15.02 -18.05 18.32
N ASN A 15 -13.70 -18.27 18.19
CA ASN A 15 -12.76 -17.17 18.25
C ASN A 15 -13.33 -16.16 17.29
N ALA A 16 -14.11 -15.21 17.80
CA ALA A 16 -14.53 -14.06 17.07
C ALA A 16 -13.22 -13.55 16.47
N LEU A 17 -13.07 -13.70 15.18
CA LEU A 17 -12.03 -13.12 14.38
C LEU A 17 -12.14 -11.61 14.61
N LEU A 18 -11.60 -11.14 15.74
CA LEU A 18 -11.28 -9.75 15.95
C LEU A 18 -10.25 -9.47 14.88
N GLY A 19 -10.75 -9.08 13.71
CA GLY A 19 -9.94 -8.84 12.53
C GLY A 19 -8.77 -7.94 12.95
N GLN A 20 -7.56 -8.32 12.56
CA GLN A 20 -6.35 -7.58 12.90
C GLN A 20 -6.56 -6.10 12.62
N ASN A 21 -6.30 -5.25 13.61
CA ASN A 21 -6.43 -3.81 13.46
C ASN A 21 -5.18 -3.24 12.80
N TYR A 22 -5.26 -2.92 11.51
CA TYR A 22 -4.10 -2.43 10.77
C TYR A 22 -3.64 -1.02 11.16
N PHE A 23 -4.35 -0.29 12.00
CA PHE A 23 -3.77 0.90 12.62
C PHE A 23 -2.58 0.55 13.52
N ASP A 24 -2.62 -0.60 14.21
CA ASP A 24 -1.49 -1.08 15.01
C ASP A 24 -0.31 -1.52 14.12
N TYR A 25 -0.59 -2.11 12.95
CA TYR A 25 0.41 -2.39 11.93
C TYR A 25 1.13 -1.10 11.49
N TYR A 26 0.38 -0.09 11.06
CA TYR A 26 0.98 1.18 10.60
C TYR A 26 1.75 1.88 11.70
N ASN A 27 1.29 1.85 12.95
CA ASN A 27 2.01 2.40 14.09
C ASN A 27 3.33 1.67 14.33
N GLY A 28 3.35 0.33 14.25
CA GLY A 28 4.56 -0.47 14.35
C GLY A 28 5.58 -0.14 13.25
N ILE A 29 5.10 -0.05 12.00
CA ILE A 29 5.91 0.34 10.84
C ILE A 29 6.44 1.77 10.95
N ASN A 30 5.61 2.72 11.40
CA ASN A 30 6.03 4.10 11.61
C ASN A 30 7.14 4.19 12.66
N ASN A 31 7.00 3.46 13.77
CA ASN A 31 8.04 3.38 14.79
C ASN A 31 9.35 2.80 14.21
N ALA A 32 9.26 1.74 13.42
CA ALA A 32 10.42 1.18 12.74
C ALA A 32 11.08 2.21 11.80
N LYS A 33 10.29 2.92 10.97
CA LYS A 33 10.80 3.97 10.07
C LYS A 33 11.45 5.14 10.83
N ILE A 34 10.90 5.56 11.96
CA ILE A 34 11.49 6.63 12.81
C ILE A 34 12.84 6.21 13.37
N LEU A 35 12.98 4.93 13.71
CA LEU A 35 14.20 4.33 14.28
C LEU A 35 15.21 3.89 13.22
N SER A 36 14.95 4.08 11.92
CA SER A 36 15.82 3.61 10.83
C SER A 36 17.12 4.43 10.63
N GLY A 37 17.56 5.19 11.63
CA GLY A 37 18.85 5.88 11.62
C GLY A 37 20.03 4.94 11.92
N LYS A 38 21.26 5.33 11.56
CA LYS A 38 22.47 4.51 11.71
C LYS A 38 22.63 3.95 13.13
N ASN A 39 22.41 4.77 14.16
CA ASN A 39 22.64 4.38 15.56
C ASN A 39 21.46 3.59 16.19
N THR A 40 20.36 3.41 15.45
CA THR A 40 19.13 2.78 15.98
C THR A 40 18.58 1.71 15.04
N ILE A 41 19.37 1.28 14.05
CA ILE A 41 18.97 0.34 13.01
C ILE A 41 18.50 -1.01 13.59
N GLU A 42 19.16 -1.53 14.63
CA GLU A 42 18.76 -2.76 15.31
C GLU A 42 17.38 -2.63 15.97
N LYS A 43 17.10 -1.49 16.62
CA LYS A 43 15.79 -1.20 17.20
C LYS A 43 14.71 -1.11 16.11
N SER A 44 15.06 -0.52 14.97
CA SER A 44 14.18 -0.47 13.79
C SER A 44 13.85 -1.88 13.30
N LEU A 45 14.85 -2.72 13.07
CA LEU A 45 14.68 -4.10 12.63
C LEU A 45 13.85 -4.94 13.61
N LYS A 46 14.05 -4.74 14.93
CA LYS A 46 13.22 -5.38 15.95
C LYS A 46 11.75 -4.98 15.81
N ASN A 47 11.45 -3.69 15.56
CA ASN A 47 10.07 -3.21 15.38
C ASN A 47 9.45 -3.77 14.09
N TYR A 48 10.18 -3.82 12.96
CA TYR A 48 9.70 -4.48 11.73
C TYR A 48 9.36 -5.94 12.00
N TYR A 49 10.30 -6.69 12.61
CA TYR A 49 10.12 -8.09 12.92
C TYR A 49 8.88 -8.35 13.79
N LEU A 50 8.79 -7.66 14.94
CA LEU A 50 7.64 -7.81 15.85
C LEU A 50 6.32 -7.41 15.22
N THR A 51 6.32 -6.43 14.32
CA THR A 51 5.12 -6.04 13.57
C THR A 51 4.73 -7.15 12.58
N PHE A 52 5.69 -7.67 11.81
CA PHE A 52 5.42 -8.70 10.82
C PHE A 52 4.96 -10.03 11.42
N GLU A 53 5.42 -10.37 12.63
CA GLU A 53 4.97 -11.56 13.35
C GLU A 53 3.50 -11.46 13.83
N LYS A 54 3.01 -10.24 14.04
CA LYS A 54 1.63 -10.01 14.50
C LYS A 54 0.60 -10.00 13.36
N PHE A 55 1.03 -9.84 12.11
CA PHE A 55 0.13 -9.65 10.99
C PHE A 55 0.37 -10.68 9.88
N ASP A 56 -0.72 -11.31 9.44
CA ASP A 56 -0.68 -12.31 8.36
C ASP A 56 -0.26 -11.68 7.04
N PHE A 57 -0.85 -10.53 6.72
CA PHE A 57 -0.49 -9.74 5.55
C PHE A 57 0.41 -8.56 5.94
N VAL A 58 1.50 -8.37 5.21
CA VAL A 58 2.41 -7.23 5.33
C VAL A 58 2.61 -6.60 3.95
N PHE A 59 2.72 -5.27 3.90
CA PHE A 59 2.85 -4.58 2.63
C PHE A 59 4.25 -4.74 2.03
N ALA A 60 4.32 -4.91 0.70
CA ALA A 60 5.58 -5.16 -0.02
C ALA A 60 6.63 -4.06 0.22
N ARG A 61 6.22 -2.79 0.27
CA ARG A 61 7.12 -1.65 0.57
C ARG A 61 7.81 -1.79 1.93
N ASP A 62 7.07 -2.26 2.92
CA ASP A 62 7.61 -2.39 4.27
C ASP A 62 8.57 -3.58 4.35
N CYS A 63 8.29 -4.67 3.62
CA CYS A 63 9.24 -5.77 3.44
C CYS A 63 10.54 -5.28 2.78
N TYR A 64 10.43 -4.49 1.71
CA TYR A 64 11.60 -3.97 0.99
C TYR A 64 12.49 -3.11 1.90
N ASN A 65 11.89 -2.19 2.66
CA ASN A 65 12.63 -1.36 3.63
C ASN A 65 13.30 -2.19 4.72
N ALA A 66 12.64 -3.24 5.21
CA ALA A 66 13.20 -4.14 6.22
C ALA A 66 14.38 -4.94 5.65
N ILE A 67 14.32 -5.38 4.38
CA ILE A 67 15.43 -6.03 3.68
C ILE A 67 16.63 -5.07 3.54
N GLU A 68 16.39 -3.82 3.09
CA GLU A 68 17.44 -2.80 2.95
C GLU A 68 18.18 -2.56 4.29
N LEU A 69 17.41 -2.42 5.37
CA LEU A 69 17.98 -2.18 6.71
C LEU A 69 18.75 -3.40 7.22
N SER A 70 18.24 -4.63 7.00
CA SER A 70 18.93 -5.86 7.43
C SER A 70 20.23 -6.07 6.67
N ALA A 71 20.24 -5.81 5.35
CA ALA A 71 21.46 -5.85 4.56
C ALA A 71 22.48 -4.80 5.03
N THR A 72 22.01 -3.59 5.36
CA THR A 72 22.88 -2.51 5.89
C THR A 72 23.44 -2.83 7.27
N ALA A 73 22.64 -3.45 8.15
CA ALA A 73 23.05 -3.86 9.49
C ALA A 73 23.88 -5.15 9.52
N LYS A 74 23.99 -5.85 8.38
CA LYS A 74 24.59 -7.17 8.25
C LYS A 74 23.96 -8.24 9.17
N ASP A 75 22.64 -8.09 9.44
CA ASP A 75 21.85 -9.04 10.22
C ASP A 75 21.31 -10.15 9.30
N SER A 76 22.07 -11.21 9.14
CA SER A 76 21.76 -12.32 8.21
C SER A 76 20.45 -13.05 8.58
N VAL A 77 20.14 -13.16 9.88
CA VAL A 77 18.92 -13.85 10.37
C VAL A 77 17.67 -13.07 9.98
N LYS A 78 17.65 -11.76 10.27
CA LYS A 78 16.51 -10.92 9.88
C LYS A 78 16.45 -10.70 8.37
N LEU A 79 17.60 -10.65 7.69
CA LEU A 79 17.66 -10.55 6.25
C LEU A 79 16.99 -11.76 5.59
N GLU A 80 17.32 -12.99 6.00
CA GLU A 80 16.65 -14.20 5.51
C GLU A 80 15.14 -14.13 5.72
N TYR A 81 14.71 -13.79 6.93
CA TYR A 81 13.29 -13.68 7.28
C TYR A 81 12.56 -12.67 6.39
N PHE A 82 13.09 -11.45 6.25
CA PHE A 82 12.42 -10.40 5.47
C PHE A 82 12.45 -10.66 3.96
N ILE A 83 13.50 -11.29 3.42
CA ILE A 83 13.52 -11.71 2.02
C ILE A 83 12.40 -12.72 1.76
N LYS A 84 12.25 -13.74 2.61
CA LYS A 84 11.17 -14.75 2.46
C LYS A 84 9.78 -14.11 2.57
N ARG A 85 9.59 -13.15 3.48
CA ARG A 85 8.33 -12.39 3.58
C ARG A 85 8.09 -11.56 2.31
N GLY A 86 9.12 -10.87 1.81
CA GLY A 86 9.03 -10.03 0.61
C GLY A 86 8.66 -10.80 -0.65
N LEU A 87 9.27 -11.97 -0.88
CA LEU A 87 8.95 -12.85 -2.01
C LEU A 87 7.47 -13.29 -1.97
N LYS A 88 6.96 -13.61 -0.77
CA LYS A 88 5.53 -13.95 -0.56
C LYS A 88 4.58 -12.74 -0.72
N GLN A 89 5.12 -11.51 -0.80
CA GLN A 89 4.35 -10.28 -1.06
C GLN A 89 4.58 -9.71 -2.46
N GLY A 90 5.24 -10.46 -3.35
CA GLY A 90 5.41 -10.11 -4.75
C GLY A 90 6.66 -9.29 -5.07
N ILE A 91 7.55 -9.05 -4.11
CA ILE A 91 8.88 -8.54 -4.42
C ILE A 91 9.61 -9.65 -5.20
N THR A 92 10.10 -9.34 -6.40
CA THR A 92 10.83 -10.31 -7.20
C THR A 92 12.28 -10.46 -6.70
N PHE A 93 12.86 -11.61 -6.93
CA PHE A 93 14.26 -11.84 -6.58
C PHE A 93 15.20 -10.84 -7.27
N ASN A 94 14.90 -10.46 -8.52
CA ASN A 94 15.65 -9.43 -9.24
C ASN A 94 15.58 -8.04 -8.58
N GLN A 95 14.46 -7.69 -7.93
CA GLN A 95 14.36 -6.45 -7.17
C GLN A 95 15.20 -6.52 -5.89
N ILE A 96 15.26 -7.68 -5.24
CA ILE A 96 16.09 -7.91 -4.06
C ILE A 96 17.58 -7.77 -4.41
N LEU A 97 18.02 -8.33 -5.54
CA LEU A 97 19.41 -8.22 -6.01
C LEU A 97 19.87 -6.78 -6.28
N LYS A 98 18.93 -5.84 -6.50
CA LYS A 98 19.24 -4.41 -6.68
C LYS A 98 19.40 -3.64 -5.37
N ILE A 99 19.10 -4.25 -4.23
CA ILE A 99 19.26 -3.62 -2.94
C ILE A 99 20.74 -3.47 -2.60
N LYS A 100 21.12 -2.28 -2.13
CA LYS A 100 22.49 -2.00 -1.71
C LYS A 100 22.95 -2.99 -0.64
N ASN A 101 24.18 -3.45 -0.73
CA ASN A 101 24.85 -4.42 0.17
C ASN A 101 24.30 -5.86 0.09
N ILE A 102 23.31 -6.17 -0.74
CA ILE A 102 22.82 -7.55 -0.92
C ILE A 102 23.90 -8.46 -1.52
N THR A 103 24.75 -7.92 -2.36
CA THR A 103 25.84 -8.68 -3.00
C THR A 103 26.79 -9.33 -2.01
N GLU A 104 26.99 -8.74 -0.82
CA GLU A 104 27.82 -9.31 0.24
C GLU A 104 27.31 -10.66 0.77
N PHE A 105 26.02 -10.96 0.58
CA PHE A 105 25.37 -12.17 1.08
C PHE A 105 25.18 -13.26 0.04
N GLN A 106 25.43 -12.98 -1.24
CA GLN A 106 25.10 -13.89 -2.34
C GLN A 106 25.75 -15.30 -2.20
N ASN A 107 26.92 -15.38 -1.60
CA ASN A 107 27.63 -16.62 -1.36
C ASN A 107 27.31 -17.26 0.01
N SER A 108 26.45 -16.65 0.83
CA SER A 108 26.08 -17.22 2.11
C SER A 108 25.12 -18.41 1.95
N ILE A 109 25.19 -19.36 2.91
CA ILE A 109 24.36 -20.57 2.90
C ILE A 109 22.88 -20.23 2.86
N PHE A 110 22.43 -19.25 3.67
CA PHE A 110 21.02 -18.86 3.71
C PHE A 110 20.55 -18.26 2.37
N PHE A 111 21.39 -17.46 1.73
CA PHE A 111 21.02 -16.82 0.46
C PHE A 111 20.90 -17.86 -0.66
N GLN A 112 21.84 -18.83 -0.72
CA GLN A 112 21.77 -19.96 -1.64
C GLN A 112 20.54 -20.84 -1.40
N LYS A 113 20.11 -20.99 -0.12
CA LYS A 113 18.87 -21.68 0.23
C LYS A 113 17.65 -20.91 -0.30
N ILE A 114 17.60 -19.58 -0.10
CA ILE A 114 16.51 -18.74 -0.64
C ILE A 114 16.46 -18.87 -2.17
N LEU A 115 17.61 -18.86 -2.84
CA LEU A 115 17.66 -19.00 -4.30
C LEU A 115 17.02 -20.30 -4.78
N LYS A 116 17.17 -21.39 -4.04
CA LYS A 116 16.51 -22.68 -4.33
C LYS A 116 15.00 -22.65 -4.01
N GLU A 117 14.60 -21.90 -3.01
CA GLU A 117 13.20 -21.82 -2.53
C GLU A 117 12.38 -20.70 -3.22
N LYS A 118 13.01 -19.80 -3.99
CA LYS A 118 12.37 -18.57 -4.51
C LYS A 118 11.10 -18.84 -5.30
N ASP A 119 11.11 -19.85 -6.18
CA ASP A 119 9.96 -20.14 -7.05
C ASP A 119 8.76 -20.64 -6.23
N SER A 120 8.99 -21.40 -5.15
CA SER A 120 7.95 -21.83 -4.22
C SER A 120 7.38 -20.66 -3.42
N LEU A 121 8.23 -19.71 -3.00
CA LEU A 121 7.82 -18.51 -2.27
C LEU A 121 7.01 -17.55 -3.15
N GLU A 122 7.45 -17.35 -4.41
CA GLU A 122 6.72 -16.56 -5.39
C GLU A 122 5.39 -17.22 -5.79
N LYS A 123 5.32 -18.56 -5.80
CA LYS A 123 4.06 -19.29 -6.02
C LYS A 123 3.04 -19.01 -4.91
N VAL A 124 3.48 -18.88 -3.66
CA VAL A 124 2.58 -18.47 -2.55
C VAL A 124 1.92 -17.14 -2.87
N TYR A 125 2.70 -16.14 -3.30
CA TYR A 125 2.17 -14.85 -3.73
C TYR A 125 1.17 -14.99 -4.88
N LYS A 126 1.54 -15.71 -5.94
CA LYS A 126 0.67 -15.90 -7.11
C LYS A 126 -0.66 -16.55 -6.74
N ASN A 127 -0.65 -17.49 -5.78
CA ASN A 127 -1.85 -18.19 -5.34
C ASN A 127 -2.74 -17.33 -4.41
N SER A 128 -2.20 -16.29 -3.78
CA SER A 128 -2.96 -15.40 -2.90
C SER A 128 -3.75 -14.32 -3.65
N ILE A 129 -3.47 -14.12 -4.94
CA ILE A 129 -4.05 -13.04 -5.74
C ILE A 129 -5.35 -13.47 -6.41
N ASN A 130 -6.35 -12.60 -6.38
CA ASN A 130 -7.53 -12.72 -7.23
C ASN A 130 -7.24 -12.21 -8.65
N TRP A 131 -6.77 -13.11 -9.51
CA TRP A 131 -6.37 -12.79 -10.88
C TRP A 131 -7.51 -12.24 -11.73
N LYS A 132 -8.75 -12.70 -11.51
CA LYS A 132 -9.91 -12.17 -12.23
C LYS A 132 -10.12 -10.69 -11.93
N LEU A 133 -10.13 -10.32 -10.66
CA LEU A 133 -10.25 -8.91 -10.26
C LEU A 133 -9.02 -8.10 -10.68
N ARG A 134 -7.83 -8.68 -10.58
CA ARG A 134 -6.61 -8.02 -11.05
C ARG A 134 -6.71 -7.62 -12.52
N ASN A 135 -7.10 -8.55 -13.39
CA ASN A 135 -7.23 -8.29 -14.83
C ASN A 135 -8.31 -7.23 -15.11
N GLU A 136 -9.45 -7.30 -14.43
CA GLU A 136 -10.50 -6.29 -14.52
C GLU A 136 -9.97 -4.88 -14.15
N ILE A 137 -9.19 -4.76 -13.07
CA ILE A 137 -8.59 -3.48 -12.65
C ILE A 137 -7.56 -2.97 -13.67
N ILE A 138 -6.78 -3.87 -14.27
CA ILE A 138 -5.83 -3.51 -15.33
C ILE A 138 -6.57 -2.92 -16.53
N GLU A 139 -7.62 -3.58 -17.00
CA GLU A 139 -8.44 -3.10 -18.13
C GLU A 139 -9.04 -1.72 -17.83
N MET A 140 -9.61 -1.54 -16.64
CA MET A 140 -10.15 -0.24 -16.21
C MET A 140 -9.08 0.84 -16.23
N PHE A 141 -7.90 0.55 -15.68
CA PHE A 141 -6.78 1.49 -15.65
C PHE A 141 -6.28 1.84 -17.07
N GLU A 142 -6.13 0.86 -17.95
CA GLU A 142 -5.72 1.10 -19.33
C GLU A 142 -6.72 1.99 -20.10
N GLN A 143 -8.02 1.77 -19.91
CA GLN A 143 -9.07 2.60 -20.47
C GLN A 143 -8.97 4.05 -19.98
N ASP A 144 -8.77 4.24 -18.66
CA ASP A 144 -8.56 5.56 -18.05
C ASP A 144 -7.33 6.25 -18.65
N GLN A 145 -6.19 5.55 -18.75
CA GLN A 145 -4.95 6.13 -19.30
C GLN A 145 -5.08 6.45 -20.81
N LYS A 146 -5.81 5.65 -21.58
CA LYS A 146 -6.14 5.95 -23.00
C LYS A 146 -6.97 7.23 -23.10
N MET A 147 -7.98 7.39 -22.24
CA MET A 147 -8.81 8.61 -22.23
C MET A 147 -8.02 9.83 -21.80
N ARG A 148 -7.16 9.69 -20.78
CA ARG A 148 -6.22 10.72 -20.35
C ARG A 148 -5.33 11.19 -21.50
N ALA A 149 -4.73 10.25 -22.21
CA ALA A 149 -3.88 10.57 -23.38
C ALA A 149 -4.67 11.30 -24.49
N LYS A 150 -5.88 10.85 -24.81
CA LYS A 150 -6.76 11.54 -25.76
C LYS A 150 -7.06 12.98 -25.32
N TYR A 151 -7.36 13.19 -24.06
CA TYR A 151 -7.68 14.51 -23.51
C TYR A 151 -6.51 15.49 -23.65
N TYR A 152 -5.30 15.07 -23.28
CA TYR A 152 -4.13 15.96 -23.34
C TYR A 152 -3.64 16.20 -24.75
N ASN A 153 -3.85 15.28 -25.69
CA ASN A 153 -3.47 15.41 -27.09
C ASN A 153 -4.55 16.11 -27.95
N ALA A 154 -5.73 16.40 -27.39
CA ALA A 154 -6.81 17.00 -28.13
C ALA A 154 -6.67 18.52 -28.26
N PHE A 155 -7.04 19.07 -29.44
CA PHE A 155 -7.23 20.50 -29.64
C PHE A 155 -8.35 21.05 -28.74
N LEU A 156 -8.26 22.33 -28.38
CA LEU A 156 -9.15 23.01 -27.41
C LEU A 156 -10.64 22.70 -27.63
N PHE A 157 -11.12 22.75 -28.85
CA PHE A 157 -12.55 22.51 -29.18
C PHE A 157 -13.00 21.06 -28.90
N LYS A 158 -12.14 20.07 -29.11
CA LYS A 158 -12.44 18.65 -28.87
C LYS A 158 -12.22 18.26 -27.39
N ARG A 159 -11.34 18.98 -26.69
CA ARG A 159 -10.96 18.68 -25.31
C ARG A 159 -12.16 18.65 -24.35
N ARG A 160 -13.12 19.58 -24.52
CA ARG A 160 -14.33 19.64 -23.68
C ARG A 160 -15.23 18.41 -23.84
N LYS A 161 -15.36 17.90 -25.05
CA LYS A 161 -16.12 16.66 -25.32
C LYS A 161 -15.42 15.45 -24.70
N ILE A 162 -14.12 15.29 -24.96
CA ILE A 162 -13.31 14.19 -24.43
C ILE A 162 -13.27 14.23 -22.90
N GLY A 163 -13.22 15.43 -22.30
CA GLY A 163 -13.26 15.59 -20.84
C GLY A 163 -14.56 15.05 -20.24
N ARG A 164 -15.72 15.29 -20.86
CA ARG A 164 -17.00 14.72 -20.41
C ARG A 164 -17.06 13.20 -20.57
N GLU A 165 -16.52 12.68 -21.67
CA GLU A 165 -16.42 11.23 -21.90
C GLU A 165 -15.53 10.56 -20.82
N TRP A 166 -14.40 11.20 -20.50
CA TRP A 166 -13.50 10.72 -19.44
C TRP A 166 -14.14 10.78 -18.05
N GLU A 167 -14.84 11.86 -17.73
CA GLU A 167 -15.59 11.99 -16.47
C GLU A 167 -16.64 10.89 -16.34
N SER A 168 -17.40 10.59 -17.41
CA SER A 168 -18.38 9.50 -17.42
C SER A 168 -17.73 8.15 -17.22
N LEU A 169 -16.60 7.87 -17.88
CA LEU A 169 -15.83 6.65 -17.70
C LEU A 169 -15.34 6.50 -16.23
N ASN A 170 -14.74 7.55 -15.68
CA ASN A 170 -14.25 7.50 -14.29
C ASN A 170 -15.38 7.26 -13.29
N LYS A 171 -16.56 7.84 -13.50
CA LYS A 171 -17.72 7.60 -12.66
C LYS A 171 -18.09 6.11 -12.66
N GLN A 172 -18.24 5.49 -13.84
CA GLN A 172 -18.54 4.06 -13.97
C GLN A 172 -17.47 3.18 -13.32
N GLN A 173 -16.19 3.49 -13.55
CA GLN A 173 -15.07 2.74 -12.98
C GLN A 173 -15.03 2.83 -11.45
N VAL A 174 -15.26 4.01 -10.87
CA VAL A 174 -15.29 4.15 -9.41
C VAL A 174 -16.53 3.48 -8.81
N GLU A 175 -17.70 3.54 -9.45
CA GLU A 175 -18.86 2.78 -9.01
C GLU A 175 -18.54 1.28 -8.95
N ARG A 176 -17.86 0.76 -9.98
CA ARG A 176 -17.41 -0.64 -10.02
C ARG A 176 -16.37 -0.96 -8.94
N LEU A 177 -15.40 -0.08 -8.68
CA LEU A 177 -14.44 -0.23 -7.57
C LEU A 177 -15.14 -0.26 -6.21
N VAL A 178 -16.20 0.53 -6.02
CA VAL A 178 -17.02 0.54 -4.80
C VAL A 178 -17.78 -0.78 -4.63
N GLU A 179 -18.34 -1.35 -5.71
CA GLU A 179 -18.97 -2.67 -5.67
C GLU A 179 -17.97 -3.77 -5.27
N ILE A 180 -16.79 -3.78 -5.91
CA ILE A 180 -15.69 -4.70 -5.58
C ILE A 180 -15.31 -4.54 -4.10
N THR A 181 -15.14 -3.29 -3.64
CA THR A 181 -14.75 -3.00 -2.26
C THR A 181 -15.79 -3.51 -1.25
N LYS A 182 -17.08 -3.33 -1.53
CA LYS A 182 -18.16 -3.83 -0.68
C LYS A 182 -18.21 -5.35 -0.60
N LYS A 183 -17.86 -6.03 -1.68
CA LYS A 183 -17.97 -7.49 -1.77
C LYS A 183 -16.71 -8.22 -1.31
N TYR A 184 -15.54 -7.70 -1.63
CA TYR A 184 -14.26 -8.40 -1.45
C TYR A 184 -13.25 -7.64 -0.61
N GLY A 185 -13.53 -6.40 -0.22
CA GLY A 185 -12.57 -5.43 0.29
C GLY A 185 -11.94 -4.61 -0.84
N PHE A 186 -11.25 -3.52 -0.47
CA PHE A 186 -10.58 -2.66 -1.43
C PHE A 186 -9.57 -3.46 -2.28
N PRO A 187 -9.56 -3.27 -3.62
CA PRO A 187 -8.64 -3.99 -4.51
C PRO A 187 -7.19 -3.44 -4.41
N GLY A 188 -6.63 -3.56 -3.21
CA GLY A 188 -5.24 -3.24 -2.90
C GLY A 188 -4.32 -4.45 -2.98
N GLU A 189 -3.09 -4.32 -2.46
CA GLU A 189 -2.06 -5.36 -2.53
C GLU A 189 -2.52 -6.72 -2.02
N LYS A 190 -3.33 -6.74 -0.94
CA LYS A 190 -3.84 -7.96 -0.32
C LYS A 190 -4.75 -8.77 -1.25
N LEU A 191 -5.52 -8.10 -2.12
CA LEU A 191 -6.51 -8.74 -2.99
C LEU A 191 -6.00 -8.96 -4.42
N ILE A 192 -5.33 -7.96 -5.00
CA ILE A 192 -4.88 -8.00 -6.40
C ILE A 192 -3.36 -7.99 -6.58
N GLY A 193 -2.61 -8.01 -5.48
CA GLY A 193 -1.15 -7.95 -5.51
C GLY A 193 -0.60 -6.57 -5.89
N ILE A 194 0.73 -6.49 -6.03
CA ILE A 194 1.41 -5.27 -6.46
C ILE A 194 1.40 -5.11 -7.98
N ASP A 195 1.53 -3.87 -8.44
CA ASP A 195 1.71 -3.57 -9.86
C ASP A 195 3.06 -4.10 -10.35
N THR A 196 3.09 -4.60 -11.59
CA THR A 196 4.33 -5.04 -12.25
C THR A 196 4.84 -3.96 -13.19
N ASN A 197 6.14 -4.00 -13.51
CA ASN A 197 6.78 -3.06 -14.44
C ASN A 197 6.16 -3.10 -15.86
N GLU A 198 5.65 -4.25 -16.26
CA GLU A 198 5.02 -4.46 -17.57
C GLU A 198 3.74 -3.63 -17.74
N MET A 199 3.02 -3.37 -16.62
CA MET A 199 1.78 -2.60 -16.59
C MET A 199 2.02 -1.10 -16.65
N HIS A 200 3.20 -0.63 -16.31
CA HIS A 200 3.53 0.77 -16.11
C HIS A 200 4.88 1.15 -16.70
N SER A 201 5.04 1.05 -18.00
CA SER A 201 6.28 1.48 -18.69
C SER A 201 6.64 2.95 -18.45
N LYS A 202 5.73 3.75 -17.88
CA LYS A 202 5.92 5.18 -17.54
C LYS A 202 5.84 5.52 -16.04
N ILE A 203 5.42 4.58 -15.19
CA ILE A 203 5.41 4.79 -13.73
C ILE A 203 6.68 4.13 -13.19
N ASN A 204 7.60 4.96 -12.70
CA ASN A 204 8.90 4.54 -12.19
C ASN A 204 8.83 3.21 -11.42
N ASN A 205 9.76 2.31 -11.74
CA ASN A 205 9.99 0.95 -11.26
C ASN A 205 10.03 0.72 -9.74
N SER A 206 9.64 1.69 -8.94
CA SER A 206 9.79 1.68 -7.49
C SER A 206 8.47 1.63 -6.69
N ASN A 207 7.33 1.50 -7.37
CA ASN A 207 6.06 1.45 -6.64
C ASN A 207 5.65 0.00 -6.35
N LEU A 208 6.26 -0.59 -5.34
CA LEU A 208 5.81 -1.87 -4.78
C LEU A 208 4.46 -1.69 -4.09
N SER A 209 3.39 -1.51 -4.86
CA SER A 209 2.02 -1.31 -4.37
C SER A 209 0.98 -1.52 -5.46
N ALA A 210 -0.30 -1.64 -5.09
CA ALA A 210 -1.43 -1.61 -6.00
C ALA A 210 -1.85 -0.15 -6.24
N GLY A 211 -1.23 0.52 -7.21
CA GLY A 211 -1.48 1.94 -7.51
C GLY A 211 -2.62 2.18 -8.49
N MET A 212 -2.97 1.22 -9.36
CA MET A 212 -3.98 1.38 -10.39
C MET A 212 -5.35 1.84 -9.87
N PRO A 213 -5.97 1.20 -8.86
CA PRO A 213 -7.25 1.66 -8.33
C PRO A 213 -7.14 3.04 -7.67
N ILE A 214 -5.98 3.39 -7.12
CA ILE A 214 -5.75 4.71 -6.52
C ILE A 214 -5.80 5.79 -7.59
N ILE A 215 -5.17 5.56 -8.75
CA ILE A 215 -5.15 6.51 -9.87
C ILE A 215 -6.57 6.72 -10.42
N ILE A 216 -7.38 5.67 -10.54
CA ILE A 216 -8.77 5.78 -10.97
C ILE A 216 -9.57 6.67 -9.99
N PHE A 217 -9.45 6.46 -8.68
CA PHE A 217 -10.08 7.33 -7.67
C PHE A 217 -9.61 8.77 -7.76
N ILE A 218 -8.33 9.01 -8.00
CA ILE A 218 -7.76 10.35 -8.13
C ILE A 218 -8.33 11.06 -9.34
N HIS A 219 -8.45 10.40 -10.48
CA HIS A 219 -9.05 10.97 -11.68
C HIS A 219 -10.54 11.27 -11.48
N HIS A 220 -11.26 10.43 -10.75
CA HIS A 220 -12.64 10.69 -10.34
C HIS A 220 -12.77 11.99 -9.55
N TYR A 221 -11.85 12.26 -8.61
CA TYR A 221 -11.84 13.49 -7.83
C TYR A 221 -11.15 14.68 -8.51
N SER A 222 -10.71 14.55 -9.75
CA SER A 222 -10.28 15.70 -10.57
C SER A 222 -11.46 16.64 -10.89
N GLN A 223 -12.70 16.18 -10.70
CA GLN A 223 -13.95 16.91 -10.74
C GLN A 223 -14.70 16.76 -9.40
N PRO A 224 -15.60 17.71 -9.02
CA PRO A 224 -16.44 17.55 -7.83
C PRO A 224 -17.38 16.36 -7.96
N ASN A 225 -17.10 15.29 -7.24
CA ASN A 225 -17.84 14.04 -7.30
C ASN A 225 -18.26 13.55 -5.90
N LYS A 226 -19.03 12.45 -5.85
CA LYS A 226 -19.47 11.82 -4.62
C LYS A 226 -18.29 11.29 -3.82
N SER A 227 -18.28 11.56 -2.49
CA SER A 227 -17.30 11.02 -1.57
C SER A 227 -17.51 9.54 -1.26
N PHE A 228 -16.39 8.82 -1.15
CA PHE A 228 -16.34 7.44 -0.67
C PHE A 228 -15.41 7.28 0.54
N SER A 229 -15.03 8.38 1.17
CA SER A 229 -14.04 8.41 2.26
C SER A 229 -14.42 7.51 3.44
N SER A 230 -15.71 7.44 3.83
CA SER A 230 -16.16 6.59 4.92
C SER A 230 -15.99 5.09 4.62
N LEU A 231 -16.22 4.67 3.37
CA LEU A 231 -15.99 3.31 2.92
C LEU A 231 -14.48 2.99 2.97
N LEU A 232 -13.67 3.85 2.37
CA LEU A 232 -12.21 3.64 2.28
C LEU A 232 -11.53 3.66 3.66
N LEU A 233 -12.06 4.43 4.62
CA LEU A 233 -11.53 4.46 5.99
C LEU A 233 -11.67 3.11 6.70
N LYS A 234 -12.75 2.36 6.46
CA LYS A 234 -12.89 0.99 6.96
C LYS A 234 -11.82 0.07 6.37
N GLU A 235 -11.50 0.26 5.11
CA GLU A 235 -10.52 -0.56 4.39
C GLU A 235 -9.08 -0.37 4.90
N ILE A 236 -8.73 0.82 5.44
CA ILE A 236 -7.46 1.02 6.15
C ILE A 236 -7.39 0.10 7.36
N LYS A 237 -8.43 0.10 8.20
CA LYS A 237 -8.50 -0.72 9.42
C LYS A 237 -8.35 -2.20 9.12
N MET A 238 -8.83 -2.65 7.96
CA MET A 238 -8.76 -4.04 7.50
C MET A 238 -7.44 -4.39 6.78
N GLY A 239 -6.55 -3.42 6.56
CA GLY A 239 -5.31 -3.60 5.81
C GLY A 239 -5.50 -3.83 4.30
N ASN A 240 -6.65 -3.47 3.76
CA ASN A 240 -6.95 -3.64 2.34
C ASN A 240 -6.45 -2.45 1.49
N ILE A 241 -6.30 -1.28 2.08
CA ILE A 241 -5.71 -0.09 1.45
C ILE A 241 -4.60 0.46 2.34
N TYR A 242 -3.46 0.81 1.75
CA TYR A 242 -2.38 1.47 2.48
C TYR A 242 -2.84 2.87 2.94
N ASN A 243 -2.55 3.25 4.18
CA ASN A 243 -3.04 4.51 4.75
C ASN A 243 -2.59 5.76 3.98
N GLU A 244 -1.38 5.75 3.39
CA GLU A 244 -0.90 6.83 2.52
C GLU A 244 -1.69 6.91 1.20
N HIS A 245 -2.16 5.78 0.66
CA HIS A 245 -3.03 5.76 -0.53
C HIS A 245 -4.39 6.40 -0.25
N PHE A 246 -5.00 6.03 0.88
CA PHE A 246 -6.22 6.69 1.33
C PHE A 246 -6.03 8.20 1.50
N ALA A 247 -4.94 8.60 2.17
CA ALA A 247 -4.63 10.02 2.36
C ALA A 247 -4.51 10.77 1.02
N THR A 248 -3.92 10.12 0.00
CA THR A 248 -3.81 10.68 -1.34
C THR A 248 -5.18 10.89 -1.99
N ILE A 249 -6.05 9.87 -1.96
CA ILE A 249 -7.41 9.98 -2.50
C ILE A 249 -8.16 11.11 -1.78
N SER A 250 -8.09 11.17 -0.45
CA SER A 250 -8.76 12.19 0.34
C SER A 250 -8.24 13.60 0.09
N ASP A 251 -6.94 13.75 -0.18
CA ASP A 251 -6.36 15.05 -0.53
C ASP A 251 -6.85 15.53 -1.90
N PHE A 252 -7.05 14.62 -2.86
CA PHE A 252 -7.66 14.96 -4.15
C PHE A 252 -9.11 15.38 -3.99
N GLU A 253 -9.89 14.64 -3.20
CA GLU A 253 -11.26 15.00 -2.87
C GLU A 253 -11.34 16.39 -2.24
N ALA A 254 -10.48 16.69 -1.26
CA ALA A 254 -10.42 17.99 -0.61
C ALA A 254 -10.03 19.11 -1.56
N LYS A 255 -9.09 18.86 -2.48
CA LYS A 255 -8.60 19.84 -3.44
C LYS A 255 -9.62 20.20 -4.51
N PHE A 256 -10.35 19.22 -5.02
CA PHE A 256 -11.24 19.37 -6.18
C PHE A 256 -12.72 19.27 -5.83
N GLY A 257 -13.07 18.88 -4.59
CA GLY A 257 -14.44 18.79 -4.12
C GLY A 257 -15.14 20.15 -4.03
N LYS A 258 -16.46 20.14 -3.73
CA LYS A 258 -17.28 21.36 -3.65
C LYS A 258 -16.79 22.38 -2.61
N ASN A 259 -16.16 21.94 -1.54
CA ASN A 259 -15.66 22.76 -0.44
C ASN A 259 -14.14 22.93 -0.54
N LYS A 260 -13.68 23.56 -1.60
CA LYS A 260 -12.25 23.68 -1.98
C LYS A 260 -11.31 24.25 -0.90
N PHE A 261 -11.81 24.85 0.17
CA PHE A 261 -10.97 25.62 1.10
C PHE A 261 -11.02 25.15 2.55
N ASP A 262 -12.02 24.38 2.99
CA ASP A 262 -12.24 24.13 4.41
C ASP A 262 -11.72 22.77 4.92
N ASN A 263 -11.41 21.82 4.05
CA ASN A 263 -10.94 20.50 4.45
C ASN A 263 -9.75 20.05 3.62
N TYR A 264 -8.62 20.76 3.75
CA TYR A 264 -7.36 20.14 3.33
C TYR A 264 -7.21 18.82 4.04
N GLY A 265 -6.95 17.76 3.23
CA GLY A 265 -6.85 16.42 3.71
C GLY A 265 -5.66 16.17 4.62
N TYR A 266 -4.87 15.19 4.28
CA TYR A 266 -3.76 14.73 5.12
C TYR A 266 -2.40 15.31 4.69
N PHE A 267 -2.37 16.13 3.63
CA PHE A 267 -1.14 16.58 2.98
C PHE A 267 -0.17 15.45 2.68
N ALA A 268 -0.68 14.45 2.01
CA ALA A 268 0.13 13.43 1.39
C ALA A 268 0.94 13.99 0.19
N PHE A 269 0.56 15.19 -0.31
CA PHE A 269 1.26 15.90 -1.38
C PHE A 269 2.32 16.88 -0.87
N LYS A 270 3.24 17.22 -1.76
CA LYS A 270 4.43 18.02 -1.52
C LYS A 270 4.17 19.51 -1.17
N HIS A 271 2.98 20.05 -1.44
CA HIS A 271 2.71 21.47 -1.30
C HIS A 271 1.78 21.75 -0.13
N PHE A 272 2.37 22.22 0.98
CA PHE A 272 1.64 22.84 2.06
C PHE A 272 1.25 24.28 1.66
N PRO A 273 -0.03 24.65 1.69
CA PRO A 273 -0.40 26.04 1.68
C PRO A 273 0.18 26.73 2.93
N LYS A 274 0.65 27.95 2.77
CA LYS A 274 1.31 28.69 3.86
C LYS A 274 0.42 28.92 5.10
N HIS A 275 -0.89 28.80 4.95
CA HIS A 275 -1.89 29.17 5.96
C HIS A 275 -2.52 27.99 6.72
N VAL A 276 -2.00 26.78 6.58
CA VAL A 276 -2.61 25.59 7.17
C VAL A 276 -2.15 25.35 8.60
N ASN A 277 -3.11 25.09 9.48
CA ASN A 277 -2.83 24.71 10.87
C ASN A 277 -2.23 23.30 10.93
N LYS A 278 -0.89 23.23 11.07
CA LYS A 278 -0.15 21.97 11.11
C LYS A 278 -0.62 21.02 12.21
N LYS A 279 -1.03 21.56 13.38
CA LYS A 279 -1.50 20.75 14.52
C LYS A 279 -2.79 20.01 14.18
N GLU A 280 -3.71 20.65 13.46
CA GLU A 280 -4.96 19.99 13.03
C GLU A 280 -4.71 18.91 11.98
N ILE A 281 -3.78 19.16 11.07
CA ILE A 281 -3.39 18.14 10.08
C ILE A 281 -2.73 16.95 10.77
N ASP A 282 -1.81 17.17 11.71
CA ASP A 282 -1.16 16.10 12.44
C ASP A 282 -2.18 15.28 13.23
N LYS A 283 -3.19 15.89 13.87
CA LYS A 283 -4.32 15.17 14.48
C LYS A 283 -5.10 14.30 13.49
N LYS A 284 -5.34 14.79 12.26
CA LYS A 284 -5.99 13.98 11.21
C LYS A 284 -5.10 12.84 10.77
N ARG A 285 -3.79 13.09 10.59
CA ARG A 285 -2.80 12.08 10.20
C ARG A 285 -2.70 10.96 11.24
N GLU A 286 -2.64 11.30 12.51
CA GLU A 286 -2.58 10.36 13.63
C GLU A 286 -3.81 9.43 13.68
N LYS A 287 -5.02 9.95 13.38
CA LYS A 287 -6.25 9.13 13.33
C LYS A 287 -6.22 7.97 12.32
N ILE A 288 -5.38 8.06 11.32
CA ILE A 288 -5.17 7.00 10.32
C ILE A 288 -3.75 6.45 10.37
N SER A 289 -3.07 6.65 11.49
CA SER A 289 -1.69 6.17 11.72
C SER A 289 -0.71 6.62 10.64
N LEU A 290 -0.83 7.85 10.16
CA LEU A 290 0.21 8.50 9.35
C LEU A 290 1.21 9.21 10.26
N LEU A 291 2.47 9.21 9.84
CA LEU A 291 3.51 10.03 10.47
C LEU A 291 3.10 11.50 10.51
N THR A 292 3.38 12.20 11.62
CA THR A 292 3.25 13.66 11.67
C THR A 292 4.12 14.31 10.60
N ILE A 293 3.81 15.54 10.23
CA ILE A 293 4.55 16.28 9.20
C ILE A 293 6.04 16.37 9.52
N ASN A 294 6.37 16.59 10.80
CA ASN A 294 7.78 16.68 11.22
C ASN A 294 8.49 15.32 11.15
N GLN A 295 7.84 14.23 11.58
CA GLN A 295 8.36 12.88 11.45
C GLN A 295 8.56 12.49 9.98
N PHE A 296 7.58 12.77 9.13
CA PHE A 296 7.66 12.53 7.69
C PHE A 296 8.83 13.29 7.05
N LYS A 297 9.03 14.57 7.38
CA LYS A 297 10.18 15.35 6.90
C LYS A 297 11.51 14.76 7.35
N LYS A 298 11.60 14.29 8.61
CA LYS A 298 12.80 13.64 9.14
C LYS A 298 13.11 12.34 8.39
N ILE A 299 12.11 11.49 8.18
CA ILE A 299 12.27 10.22 7.45
C ILE A 299 12.65 10.47 5.99
N ASN A 300 12.09 11.50 5.35
CA ASN A 300 12.44 11.83 3.97
C ASN A 300 13.93 12.23 3.78
N LYS A 301 14.61 12.61 4.83
CA LYS A 301 16.06 12.87 4.83
C LYS A 301 16.88 11.60 5.08
N ASN A 302 16.27 10.52 5.54
CA ASN A 302 16.95 9.26 5.78
C ASN A 302 17.35 8.60 4.45
N THR A 303 18.59 8.18 4.31
CA THR A 303 19.13 7.52 3.12
C THR A 303 19.21 6.00 3.23
N LEU A 304 18.87 5.43 4.39
CA LEU A 304 18.97 4.00 4.65
C LEU A 304 17.76 3.19 4.21
N ILE A 305 16.66 3.87 3.88
CA ILE A 305 15.43 3.24 3.40
C ILE A 305 14.95 3.89 2.11
N THR A 306 14.40 3.10 1.22
CA THR A 306 13.76 3.57 0.00
C THR A 306 12.46 4.30 0.32
N LYS A 307 12.25 5.42 -0.35
CA LYS A 307 11.05 6.24 -0.23
C LYS A 307 10.17 5.98 -1.43
N PHE A 308 9.20 5.10 -1.27
CA PHE A 308 8.25 4.74 -2.32
C PHE A 308 7.26 5.85 -2.64
N TRP A 309 7.04 6.76 -1.68
CA TRP A 309 6.09 7.84 -1.82
C TRP A 309 6.71 9.06 -2.51
N LYS A 310 6.95 8.93 -3.79
CA LYS A 310 7.28 10.05 -4.66
C LYS A 310 6.21 10.11 -5.73
N ARG A 311 5.16 10.90 -5.50
CA ARG A 311 4.09 11.22 -6.45
C ARG A 311 3.61 10.03 -7.31
N LEU A 312 2.34 9.68 -7.20
CA LEU A 312 1.65 8.81 -8.17
C LEU A 312 1.45 9.51 -9.55
N TYR A 313 2.09 10.67 -9.77
CA TYR A 313 1.99 11.47 -11.01
C TYR A 313 3.35 11.86 -11.54
#